data_ba285ecb4bfdbb653f93662dd17c758f
#
_entry.id   ba285ecb4bfdbb653f93662dd17c758f
#
_cell.length_a   1.000
_cell.length_b   1.000
_cell.length_c   1.000
_cell.angle_alpha   90.00
_cell.angle_beta   90.00
_cell.angle_gamma   90.00
#
_symmetry.space_group_name_H-M   'P 1'
#
loop_
_entity.id
_entity.type
_entity.pdbx_description
1 polymer ?
#
loop_
_entity_poly.entity_id
_entity_poly.type
_entity_poly.pdbx_seq_one_letter_code
_entity_poly.pdbx_strand_id
1 'polypeptide(L)'
;MMKSSNIFQRQNQSEKRDVRSQSSPPTHKPRRCHLNHELVLAEENLNRIEGFLMIPSSLLSEEPYRELPGESKLLYGHLLGLLRLSAQDTTGHWKANGRPCVSLSRASAGRLLHCQREKAAGLFAALERCGLLEPVPGQSNGKARRYYLNLPRPKEPNEL
;
A
#
# COMPACT_ATOMS: atom_id res chain seq x y z
N MET A 1 26.22 -47.89 64.54
CA MET A 1 25.51 -48.66 63.51
C MET A 1 25.63 -47.91 62.20
N MET A 2 26.57 -48.28 61.33
CA MET A 2 26.32 -49.04 60.08
C MET A 2 25.48 -48.20 59.08
N LYS A 3 25.81 -47.93 57.87
CA LYS A 3 26.77 -48.42 56.87
C LYS A 3 26.74 -47.43 55.71
N SER A 4 27.84 -47.14 55.08
CA SER A 4 28.33 -47.56 53.76
C SER A 4 27.81 -46.70 52.60
N SER A 5 28.72 -45.95 52.07
CA SER A 5 29.38 -46.12 50.73
C SER A 5 28.45 -46.21 49.52
N ASN A 6 28.55 -45.25 48.62
CA ASN A 6 29.01 -45.61 47.30
C ASN A 6 29.40 -44.37 46.44
N ILE A 7 30.65 -44.42 46.11
CA ILE A 7 31.31 -43.68 45.10
C ILE A 7 30.81 -44.18 43.72
N PHE A 8 30.36 -43.30 42.86
CA PHE A 8 30.39 -43.60 41.43
C PHE A 8 30.86 -42.37 40.67
N GLN A 9 32.09 -42.42 40.33
CA GLN A 9 32.69 -41.67 39.27
C GLN A 9 32.03 -42.05 37.95
N ARG A 10 31.56 -41.09 37.20
CA ARG A 10 31.40 -41.23 35.77
C ARG A 10 32.02 -40.01 35.07
N GLN A 11 33.15 -40.23 34.66
CA GLN A 11 33.87 -39.83 33.46
C GLN A 11 33.18 -38.82 32.51
N ASN A 12 33.90 -37.72 32.38
CA ASN A 12 33.95 -36.81 31.25
C ASN A 12 33.91 -37.59 29.94
N GLN A 13 32.87 -37.32 29.14
CA GLN A 13 32.99 -37.43 27.68
C GLN A 13 32.62 -36.10 27.09
N SER A 14 33.63 -35.44 26.65
CA SER A 14 33.65 -34.29 25.79
C SER A 14 33.02 -34.69 24.44
N GLU A 15 31.76 -34.34 24.25
CA GLU A 15 31.18 -34.44 22.94
C GLU A 15 31.18 -33.05 22.29
N LYS A 16 32.16 -32.86 21.44
CA LYS A 16 32.28 -31.76 20.51
C LYS A 16 31.03 -31.84 19.59
N ARG A 17 30.09 -30.98 19.80
CA ARG A 17 29.03 -30.73 18.82
C ARG A 17 29.49 -29.63 17.91
N ASP A 18 29.95 -30.02 16.74
CA ASP A 18 30.07 -29.15 15.58
C ASP A 18 28.70 -28.59 15.23
N VAL A 19 28.43 -27.37 15.68
CA VAL A 19 27.27 -26.60 15.18
C VAL A 19 27.76 -25.74 14.03
N ARG A 20 27.85 -26.35 12.89
CA ARG A 20 28.01 -25.64 11.61
C ARG A 20 26.85 -25.97 10.70
N SER A 21 25.72 -25.34 10.95
CA SER A 21 24.68 -25.22 9.95
C SER A 21 24.45 -23.72 9.71
N GLN A 22 25.24 -23.20 8.79
CA GLN A 22 24.97 -21.94 8.12
C GLN A 22 23.73 -22.21 7.24
N SER A 23 22.56 -21.88 7.76
CA SER A 23 21.37 -21.75 6.95
C SER A 23 21.48 -20.46 6.15
N SER A 24 21.93 -20.58 4.92
CA SER A 24 21.81 -19.52 3.93
C SER A 24 20.34 -19.06 3.86
N PRO A 25 20.07 -17.75 3.83
CA PRO A 25 18.70 -17.28 3.65
C PRO A 25 18.16 -17.81 2.32
N PRO A 26 16.88 -18.19 2.25
CA PRO A 26 16.30 -18.65 1.01
C PRO A 26 16.40 -17.55 -0.02
N THR A 27 17.20 -17.75 -1.04
CA THR A 27 17.25 -16.90 -2.22
C THR A 27 15.88 -17.02 -2.90
N HIS A 28 15.00 -16.10 -2.62
CA HIS A 28 13.72 -15.97 -3.29
C HIS A 28 14.02 -15.58 -4.74
N LYS A 29 14.26 -16.58 -5.59
CA LYS A 29 14.29 -16.37 -7.04
C LYS A 29 12.92 -15.80 -7.41
N PRO A 30 12.85 -14.63 -8.05
CA PRO A 30 11.57 -14.10 -8.51
C PRO A 30 10.94 -15.16 -9.41
N ARG A 31 9.73 -15.60 -9.05
CA ARG A 31 8.95 -16.51 -9.90
C ARG A 31 8.75 -15.78 -11.21
N ARG A 32 9.39 -16.24 -12.27
CA ARG A 32 9.08 -15.78 -13.63
C ARG A 32 7.60 -16.05 -13.84
N CYS A 33 6.83 -14.97 -13.97
CA CYS A 33 5.48 -15.09 -14.48
C CYS A 33 5.61 -15.71 -15.89
N HIS A 34 5.16 -16.95 -16.05
CA HIS A 34 4.99 -17.53 -17.37
C HIS A 34 3.79 -16.83 -18.01
N LEU A 35 4.02 -15.61 -18.47
CA LEU A 35 3.09 -14.97 -19.38
C LEU A 35 3.22 -15.71 -20.71
N ASN A 36 2.14 -16.33 -21.16
CA ASN A 36 2.03 -16.85 -22.51
C ASN A 36 2.41 -15.71 -23.45
N HIS A 37 3.42 -15.94 -24.28
CA HIS A 37 3.97 -14.94 -25.23
C HIS A 37 2.99 -14.51 -26.35
N GLU A 38 1.73 -14.94 -26.27
CA GLU A 38 0.69 -14.60 -27.26
C GLU A 38 0.00 -13.25 -27.00
N LEU A 39 0.26 -12.59 -25.87
CA LEU A 39 -0.25 -11.25 -25.60
C LEU A 39 0.74 -10.18 -26.09
N VAL A 40 1.03 -10.20 -27.38
CA VAL A 40 1.57 -9.00 -28.04
C VAL A 40 0.48 -7.95 -28.00
N LEU A 41 0.81 -6.76 -27.46
CA LEU A 41 -0.08 -5.60 -27.50
C LEU A 41 -0.23 -5.12 -28.95
N ALA A 42 -0.96 -5.90 -29.75
CA ALA A 42 -1.41 -5.48 -31.07
C ALA A 42 -2.53 -4.44 -30.89
N GLU A 43 -2.70 -3.55 -31.84
CA GLU A 43 -3.70 -2.47 -31.82
C GLU A 43 -5.11 -2.99 -31.48
N GLU A 44 -5.49 -4.15 -32.00
CA GLU A 44 -6.74 -4.85 -31.72
C GLU A 44 -6.92 -5.28 -30.25
N ASN A 45 -5.81 -5.46 -29.52
CA ASN A 45 -5.83 -5.88 -28.12
C ASN A 45 -5.82 -4.68 -27.15
N LEU A 46 -5.44 -3.47 -27.59
CA LEU A 46 -5.47 -2.28 -26.76
C LEU A 46 -6.89 -1.95 -26.27
N ASN A 47 -7.90 -2.19 -27.09
CA ASN A 47 -9.29 -1.97 -26.75
C ASN A 47 -9.84 -2.98 -25.72
N ARG A 48 -9.09 -4.06 -25.43
CA ARG A 48 -9.44 -5.11 -24.45
C ARG A 48 -8.83 -4.84 -23.07
N ILE A 49 -8.00 -3.80 -22.95
CA ILE A 49 -7.44 -3.40 -21.64
C ILE A 49 -8.53 -2.70 -20.86
N GLU A 50 -9.11 -3.42 -19.90
CA GLU A 50 -10.09 -2.88 -18.97
C GLU A 50 -9.44 -2.65 -17.60
N GLY A 51 -10.03 -1.76 -16.80
CA GLY A 51 -9.65 -1.62 -15.39
C GLY A 51 -8.30 -0.94 -15.14
N PHE A 52 -7.93 0.06 -15.93
CA PHE A 52 -6.72 0.85 -15.66
C PHE A 52 -6.96 1.99 -14.66
N LEU A 53 -5.92 2.36 -13.95
CA LEU A 53 -5.93 3.52 -13.07
C LEU A 53 -5.43 4.76 -13.80
N MET A 54 -6.17 5.86 -13.65
CA MET A 54 -5.71 7.16 -14.14
C MET A 54 -4.92 7.86 -13.03
N ILE A 55 -3.67 8.17 -13.33
CA ILE A 55 -2.79 8.93 -12.45
C ILE A 55 -2.39 10.20 -13.19
N PRO A 56 -2.67 11.41 -12.63
CA PRO A 56 -2.21 12.64 -13.24
C PRO A 56 -0.69 12.65 -13.40
N SER A 57 -0.18 13.03 -14.56
CA SER A 57 1.26 13.06 -14.84
C SER A 57 2.03 14.00 -13.91
N SER A 58 1.39 15.07 -13.44
CA SER A 58 1.94 15.99 -12.44
C SER A 58 2.39 15.30 -11.14
N LEU A 59 1.74 14.19 -10.75
CA LEU A 59 2.17 13.39 -9.59
C LEU A 59 3.52 12.68 -9.82
N LEU A 60 3.96 12.56 -11.07
CA LEU A 60 5.20 11.91 -11.43
C LEU A 60 6.34 12.90 -11.67
N SER A 61 6.01 14.10 -12.11
CA SER A 61 6.99 15.09 -12.61
C SER A 61 7.13 16.33 -11.74
N GLU A 62 6.09 16.73 -10.99
CA GLU A 62 6.07 18.03 -10.31
C GLU A 62 6.26 17.90 -8.79
N GLU A 63 6.96 18.88 -8.22
CA GLU A 63 7.08 19.04 -6.78
C GLU A 63 5.78 19.67 -6.19
N PRO A 64 5.39 19.28 -4.97
CA PRO A 64 6.03 18.32 -4.08
C PRO A 64 5.61 16.86 -4.33
N TYR A 65 4.82 16.59 -5.37
CA TYR A 65 4.18 15.28 -5.59
C TYR A 65 5.16 14.22 -6.06
N ARG A 66 6.24 14.62 -6.74
CA ARG A 66 7.26 13.70 -7.26
C ARG A 66 7.85 12.84 -6.15
N GLU A 67 8.01 13.39 -4.95
CA GLU A 67 8.58 12.70 -3.80
C GLU A 67 7.60 11.76 -3.07
N LEU A 68 6.33 11.76 -3.45
CA LEU A 68 5.37 10.82 -2.87
C LEU A 68 5.77 9.37 -3.19
N PRO A 69 5.61 8.45 -2.22
CA PRO A 69 5.75 7.01 -2.48
C PRO A 69 4.90 6.56 -3.67
N GLY A 70 5.41 5.64 -4.48
CA GLY A 70 4.67 5.09 -5.63
C GLY A 70 3.30 4.54 -5.24
N GLU A 71 3.22 3.84 -4.11
CA GLU A 71 1.96 3.30 -3.60
C GLU A 71 0.96 4.41 -3.22
N SER A 72 1.42 5.59 -2.77
CA SER A 72 0.53 6.74 -2.53
C SER A 72 -0.05 7.25 -3.85
N LYS A 73 0.73 7.28 -4.93
CA LYS A 73 0.26 7.67 -6.27
C LYS A 73 -0.76 6.67 -6.81
N LEU A 74 -0.53 5.37 -6.62
CA LEU A 74 -1.51 4.33 -6.97
C LEU A 74 -2.79 4.46 -6.14
N LEU A 75 -2.68 4.70 -4.84
CA LEU A 75 -3.82 4.94 -3.96
C LEU A 75 -4.64 6.14 -4.43
N TYR A 76 -3.98 7.24 -4.78
CA TYR A 76 -4.65 8.43 -5.30
C TYR A 76 -5.39 8.13 -6.60
N GLY A 77 -4.78 7.41 -7.55
CA GLY A 77 -5.43 7.00 -8.79
C GLY A 77 -6.68 6.15 -8.55
N HIS A 78 -6.64 5.24 -7.58
CA HIS A 78 -7.81 4.45 -7.19
C HIS A 78 -8.91 5.32 -6.58
N LEU A 79 -8.55 6.24 -5.68
CA LEU A 79 -9.51 7.18 -5.08
C LEU A 79 -10.12 8.11 -6.13
N LEU A 80 -9.36 8.52 -7.14
CA LEU A 80 -9.86 9.32 -8.26
C LEU A 80 -10.91 8.54 -9.07
N GLY A 81 -10.68 7.25 -9.30
CA GLY A 81 -11.69 6.37 -9.90
C GLY A 81 -12.98 6.31 -9.10
N LEU A 82 -12.89 6.14 -7.77
CA LEU A 82 -14.05 6.17 -6.88
C LEU A 82 -14.75 7.54 -6.90
N LEU A 83 -14.00 8.64 -6.95
CA LEU A 83 -14.57 9.98 -7.02
C LEU A 83 -15.41 10.19 -8.28
N ARG A 84 -14.97 9.65 -9.41
CA ARG A 84 -15.72 9.72 -10.67
C ARG A 84 -17.08 9.01 -10.54
N LEU A 85 -17.12 7.86 -9.87
CA LEU A 85 -18.38 7.17 -9.57
C LEU A 85 -19.24 7.97 -8.59
N SER A 86 -18.62 8.55 -7.56
CA SER A 86 -19.32 9.41 -6.58
C SER A 86 -19.91 10.68 -7.24
N ALA A 87 -19.24 11.21 -8.24
CA ALA A 87 -19.73 12.39 -8.97
C ALA A 87 -21.01 12.08 -9.79
N GLN A 88 -21.17 10.84 -10.25
CA GLN A 88 -22.34 10.36 -10.98
C GLN A 88 -23.51 10.02 -10.04
N ASP A 89 -23.29 9.99 -8.72
CA ASP A 89 -24.33 9.67 -7.76
C ASP A 89 -25.40 10.77 -7.71
N THR A 90 -26.61 10.41 -8.11
CA THR A 90 -27.80 11.29 -8.08
C THR A 90 -28.50 11.30 -6.72
N THR A 91 -28.22 10.30 -5.87
CA THR A 91 -28.87 10.17 -4.55
C THR A 91 -28.29 11.12 -3.51
N GLY A 92 -27.10 11.68 -3.76
CA GLY A 92 -26.38 12.55 -2.82
C GLY A 92 -25.67 11.80 -1.69
N HIS A 93 -25.73 10.45 -1.66
CA HIS A 93 -25.10 9.65 -0.62
C HIS A 93 -23.58 9.85 -0.58
N TRP A 94 -22.96 10.01 -1.74
CA TRP A 94 -21.51 10.22 -1.89
C TRP A 94 -21.13 11.70 -2.04
N LYS A 95 -21.97 12.58 -1.52
CA LYS A 95 -21.70 14.02 -1.45
C LYS A 95 -21.65 14.48 0.01
N ALA A 96 -20.79 15.41 0.30
CA ALA A 96 -20.72 16.12 1.57
C ALA A 96 -20.64 17.61 1.27
N ASN A 97 -21.53 18.40 1.85
CA ASN A 97 -21.64 19.85 1.57
C ASN A 97 -21.73 20.15 0.05
N GLY A 98 -22.47 19.32 -0.70
CA GLY A 98 -22.63 19.48 -2.14
C GLY A 98 -21.42 19.04 -2.99
N ARG A 99 -20.28 18.68 -2.40
CA ARG A 99 -19.08 18.18 -3.10
C ARG A 99 -19.03 16.66 -3.10
N PRO A 100 -18.68 16.00 -4.21
CA PRO A 100 -18.47 14.57 -4.22
C PRO A 100 -17.31 14.21 -3.29
N CYS A 101 -17.46 13.12 -2.57
CA CYS A 101 -16.46 12.61 -1.64
C CYS A 101 -16.29 11.11 -1.80
N VAL A 102 -15.18 10.59 -1.33
CA VAL A 102 -14.85 9.16 -1.36
C VAL A 102 -14.67 8.62 0.04
N SER A 103 -14.89 7.33 0.21
CA SER A 103 -14.60 6.65 1.46
C SER A 103 -13.82 5.37 1.16
N LEU A 104 -12.67 5.22 1.79
CA LEU A 104 -11.87 4.01 1.73
C LEU A 104 -11.21 3.77 3.09
N SER A 105 -11.44 2.58 3.66
CA SER A 105 -10.81 2.22 4.93
C SER A 105 -9.33 1.88 4.73
N ARG A 106 -8.50 2.09 5.79
CA ARG A 106 -7.08 1.68 5.77
C ARG A 106 -6.93 0.19 5.53
N ALA A 107 -7.84 -0.62 6.05
CA ALA A 107 -7.85 -2.06 5.83
C ALA A 107 -8.14 -2.40 4.35
N SER A 108 -9.08 -1.71 3.72
CA SER A 108 -9.38 -1.91 2.28
C SER A 108 -8.24 -1.45 1.40
N ALA A 109 -7.63 -0.30 1.71
CA ALA A 109 -6.44 0.18 1.02
C ALA A 109 -5.24 -0.80 1.19
N GLY A 110 -5.06 -1.36 2.39
CA GLY A 110 -4.04 -2.37 2.64
C GLY A 110 -4.24 -3.62 1.79
N ARG A 111 -5.47 -4.11 1.68
CA ARG A 111 -5.79 -5.25 0.78
C ARG A 111 -5.54 -4.91 -0.69
N LEU A 112 -5.96 -3.72 -1.13
CA LEU A 112 -5.77 -3.26 -2.50
C LEU A 112 -4.29 -3.19 -2.90
N LEU A 113 -3.45 -2.67 -1.99
CA LEU A 113 -2.03 -2.44 -2.24
C LEU A 113 -1.12 -3.56 -1.71
N HIS A 114 -1.72 -4.67 -1.22
CA HIS A 114 -1.00 -5.79 -0.62
C HIS A 114 -0.03 -5.35 0.48
N CYS A 115 -0.45 -4.42 1.34
CA CYS A 115 0.35 -3.91 2.44
C CYS A 115 -0.43 -3.93 3.77
N GLN A 116 0.31 -3.78 4.87
CA GLN A 116 -0.28 -3.73 6.20
C GLN A 116 -1.04 -2.43 6.43
N ARG A 117 -1.99 -2.46 7.37
CA ARG A 117 -2.86 -1.33 7.71
C ARG A 117 -2.08 -0.08 8.11
N GLU A 118 -0.99 -0.27 8.84
CA GLU A 118 -0.09 0.81 9.30
C GLU A 118 0.58 1.50 8.11
N LYS A 119 1.08 0.72 7.15
CA LYS A 119 1.63 1.26 5.91
C LYS A 119 0.55 2.01 5.13
N ALA A 120 -0.64 1.42 4.99
CA ALA A 120 -1.76 2.10 4.33
C ALA A 120 -2.09 3.44 5.02
N ALA A 121 -2.09 3.49 6.36
CA ALA A 121 -2.31 4.74 7.09
C ALA A 121 -1.24 5.81 6.76
N GLY A 122 0.03 5.39 6.64
CA GLY A 122 1.12 6.27 6.22
C GLY A 122 0.93 6.83 4.80
N LEU A 123 0.41 6.01 3.87
CA LEU A 123 0.12 6.45 2.50
C LEU A 123 -0.99 7.52 2.46
N PHE A 124 -2.06 7.34 3.25
CA PHE A 124 -3.08 8.39 3.39
C PHE A 124 -2.50 9.67 3.98
N ALA A 125 -1.72 9.57 5.06
CA ALA A 125 -1.09 10.73 5.68
C ALA A 125 -0.14 11.47 4.71
N ALA A 126 0.54 10.77 3.82
CA ALA A 126 1.37 11.38 2.78
C ALA A 126 0.53 12.20 1.79
N LEU A 127 -0.61 11.67 1.35
CA LEU A 127 -1.54 12.38 0.46
C LEU A 127 -2.20 13.58 1.15
N GLU A 128 -2.54 13.45 2.44
CA GLU A 128 -3.08 14.56 3.25
C GLU A 128 -2.05 15.70 3.39
N ARG A 129 -0.79 15.38 3.66
CA ARG A 129 0.30 16.39 3.78
C ARG A 129 0.55 17.15 2.50
N CYS A 130 0.41 16.50 1.35
CA CYS A 130 0.55 17.16 0.04
C CYS A 130 -0.74 17.90 -0.40
N GLY A 131 -1.78 17.93 0.43
CA GLY A 131 -3.04 18.58 0.11
C GLY A 131 -3.87 17.89 -0.97
N LEU A 132 -3.54 16.65 -1.35
CA LEU A 132 -4.29 15.87 -2.34
C LEU A 132 -5.54 15.21 -1.74
N LEU A 133 -5.55 14.98 -0.43
CA LEU A 133 -6.69 14.50 0.35
C LEU A 133 -7.01 15.49 1.46
N GLU A 134 -8.30 15.75 1.63
CA GLU A 134 -8.83 16.58 2.71
C GLU A 134 -9.94 15.80 3.44
N PRO A 135 -9.81 15.53 4.75
CA PRO A 135 -10.86 14.89 5.50
C PRO A 135 -12.14 15.72 5.51
N VAL A 136 -13.27 15.11 5.24
CA VAL A 136 -14.57 15.81 5.36
C VAL A 136 -14.79 16.17 6.83
N PRO A 137 -15.09 17.43 7.17
CA PRO A 137 -15.31 17.86 8.55
C PRO A 137 -16.57 17.24 9.17
N GLY A 138 -16.60 17.14 10.50
CA GLY A 138 -17.79 16.69 11.24
C GLY A 138 -18.07 15.19 11.22
N GLN A 139 -17.10 14.35 10.84
CA GLN A 139 -17.27 12.91 10.82
C GLN A 139 -17.16 12.31 12.23
N SER A 140 -18.09 11.41 12.58
CA SER A 140 -18.04 10.67 13.84
C SER A 140 -16.95 9.58 13.81
N ASN A 141 -16.31 9.36 14.96
CA ASN A 141 -15.40 8.24 15.16
C ASN A 141 -16.12 6.90 14.96
N GLY A 142 -15.48 5.94 14.30
CA GLY A 142 -16.00 4.58 14.11
C GLY A 142 -16.53 4.26 12.72
N LYS A 143 -16.74 5.24 11.86
CA LYS A 143 -17.06 5.01 10.44
C LYS A 143 -15.83 5.19 9.55
N ALA A 144 -15.85 4.56 8.36
CA ALA A 144 -14.80 4.80 7.37
C ALA A 144 -14.77 6.30 7.03
N ARG A 145 -13.58 6.91 7.15
CA ARG A 145 -13.41 8.34 6.86
C ARG A 145 -13.77 8.65 5.41
N ARG A 146 -14.47 9.75 5.22
CA ARG A 146 -14.72 10.34 3.91
C ARG A 146 -13.69 11.42 3.63
N TYR A 147 -13.32 11.56 2.37
CA TYR A 147 -12.33 12.52 1.92
C TYR A 147 -12.82 13.27 0.69
N TYR A 148 -12.49 14.53 0.60
CA TYR A 148 -12.44 15.25 -0.65
C TYR A 148 -11.10 14.98 -1.33
N LEU A 149 -11.10 14.83 -2.64
CA LEU A 149 -9.88 14.80 -3.43
C LEU A 149 -9.68 16.18 -4.06
N ASN A 150 -8.44 16.64 -3.97
CA ASN A 150 -7.99 17.83 -4.67
C ASN A 150 -7.13 17.42 -5.87
N LEU A 151 -7.22 18.14 -6.96
CA LEU A 151 -6.31 17.94 -8.09
C LEU A 151 -4.92 18.47 -7.73
N PRO A 152 -3.85 17.85 -8.25
CA PRO A 152 -2.52 18.44 -8.16
C PRO A 152 -2.56 19.85 -8.76
N ARG A 153 -2.07 20.84 -8.02
CA ARG A 153 -1.95 22.19 -8.56
C ARG A 153 -0.73 22.24 -9.46
N PRO A 154 -0.86 22.71 -10.71
CA PRO A 154 0.32 23.01 -11.49
C PRO A 154 1.14 24.08 -10.74
N LYS A 155 2.47 23.97 -10.79
CA LYS A 155 3.34 25.00 -10.24
C LYS A 155 3.06 26.30 -10.99
N GLU A 156 2.65 27.34 -10.25
CA GLU A 156 2.53 28.67 -10.84
C GLU A 156 3.90 29.08 -11.37
N PRO A 157 4.02 29.56 -12.63
CA PRO A 157 5.29 29.90 -13.24
C PRO A 157 6.05 31.07 -12.58
N ASN A 158 5.53 31.65 -11.50
CA ASN A 158 6.03 32.88 -10.89
C ASN A 158 6.55 32.74 -9.43
N GLU A 159 6.83 31.55 -8.95
CA GLU A 159 7.57 31.41 -7.68
C GLU A 159 9.05 31.10 -7.95
N LEU A 160 9.74 32.10 -8.46
CA LEU A 160 11.20 32.21 -8.45
C LEU A 160 11.62 33.24 -7.43
#